data_598bfc464148f9002c54f7a0fdb34bb1
#
_entry.id   598bfc464148f9002c54f7a0fdb34bb1
#
_cell.length_a   1.000
_cell.length_b   1.000
_cell.length_c   1.000
_cell.angle_alpha   90.00
_cell.angle_beta   90.00
_cell.angle_gamma   90.00
#
_symmetry.space_group_name_H-M   'P 1'
#
loop_
_entity.id
_entity.type
_entity.pdbx_description
1 polymer ?
#
loop_
_entity_poly.entity_id
_entity_poly.type
_entity_poly.pdbx_seq_one_letter_code
_entity_poly.pdbx_strand_id
1 'polypeptide(L)'
;MSTLTAKKWTCDQCGVSVSRLGGEKVELPESWANSKEGTFCLLCRRERAAQAALDAAPESSGLEDRAKLRRAALVEFEVRRRPNHGNGEIAKACRSSVAAVVAARKRLKIPAPQ
;
A
#
# COMPACT_ATOMS: atom_id res chain seq x y z
N MET A 1 18.92 -34.47 -8.10
CA MET A 1 17.57 -34.01 -8.39
C MET A 1 17.33 -32.69 -7.68
N SER A 2 17.18 -31.64 -8.44
CA SER A 2 16.79 -30.38 -7.87
C SER A 2 15.29 -30.42 -7.57
N THR A 3 14.95 -30.31 -6.32
CA THR A 3 13.55 -30.14 -5.92
C THR A 3 13.25 -28.67 -5.92
N LEU A 4 12.51 -28.22 -6.91
CA LEU A 4 11.93 -26.89 -6.88
C LEU A 4 10.74 -26.95 -5.94
N THR A 5 10.86 -26.27 -4.81
CA THR A 5 9.74 -26.15 -3.88
C THR A 5 8.95 -24.90 -4.23
N ALA A 6 7.65 -25.08 -4.41
CA ALA A 6 6.75 -23.95 -4.59
C ALA A 6 6.39 -23.38 -3.23
N LYS A 7 6.55 -22.09 -3.07
CA LYS A 7 6.02 -21.38 -1.92
C LYS A 7 4.75 -20.65 -2.35
N LYS A 8 3.72 -20.75 -1.53
CA LYS A 8 2.44 -20.13 -1.80
C LYS A 8 2.02 -19.28 -0.63
N TRP A 9 1.56 -18.08 -0.93
CA TRP A 9 0.98 -17.18 0.07
C TRP A 9 -0.44 -16.84 -0.33
N THR A 10 -1.32 -16.76 0.64
CA THR A 10 -2.71 -16.41 0.43
C THR A 10 -3.05 -15.18 1.28
N CYS A 11 -3.71 -14.20 0.64
CA CYS A 11 -4.17 -13.01 1.33
C CYS A 11 -5.29 -13.38 2.30
N ASP A 12 -5.12 -13.03 3.56
CA ASP A 12 -6.10 -13.36 4.60
C ASP A 12 -7.41 -12.57 4.46
N GLN A 13 -7.40 -11.51 3.68
CA GLN A 13 -8.59 -10.68 3.49
C GLN A 13 -9.39 -11.03 2.25
N CYS A 14 -8.74 -11.07 1.07
CA CYS A 14 -9.44 -11.30 -0.19
C CYS A 14 -9.29 -12.73 -0.75
N GLY A 15 -8.40 -13.53 -0.17
CA GLY A 15 -8.20 -14.90 -0.60
C GLY A 15 -7.34 -15.10 -1.84
N VAL A 16 -6.84 -14.01 -2.45
CA VAL A 16 -5.95 -14.14 -3.61
C VAL A 16 -4.67 -14.86 -3.18
N SER A 17 -4.15 -15.70 -4.06
CA SER A 17 -2.92 -16.43 -3.79
C SER A 17 -1.85 -16.10 -4.81
N VAL A 18 -0.61 -16.15 -4.37
CA VAL A 18 0.55 -16.04 -5.23
C VAL A 18 1.48 -17.21 -4.94
N SER A 19 1.97 -17.83 -6.00
CA SER A 19 2.91 -18.95 -5.89
C SER A 19 4.20 -18.57 -6.60
N ARG A 20 5.32 -18.96 -5.99
CA ARG A 20 6.64 -18.76 -6.59
C ARG A 20 7.42 -20.06 -6.55
N LEU A 21 8.06 -20.39 -7.67
CA LEU A 21 8.98 -21.50 -7.75
C LEU A 21 10.39 -20.99 -7.47
N GLY A 22 11.12 -21.70 -6.64
CA GLY A 22 12.50 -21.34 -6.33
C GLY A 22 12.98 -22.10 -5.12
N GLY A 23 14.19 -21.88 -4.72
CA GLY A 23 14.77 -22.51 -3.56
C GLY A 23 14.41 -21.78 -2.26
N GLU A 24 15.23 -21.98 -1.26
CA GLU A 24 15.04 -21.39 0.08
C GLU A 24 14.99 -19.86 0.11
N LYS A 25 15.48 -19.23 -0.95
CA LYS A 25 15.55 -17.76 -1.03
C LYS A 25 14.30 -17.10 -1.59
N VAL A 26 13.26 -17.90 -1.89
CA VAL A 26 12.01 -17.34 -2.41
C VAL A 26 11.24 -16.69 -1.26
N GLU A 27 11.02 -15.41 -1.40
CA GLU A 27 10.36 -14.61 -0.37
C GLU A 27 9.00 -14.10 -0.84
N LEU A 28 8.20 -13.65 0.12
CA LEU A 28 6.94 -12.97 -0.14
C LEU A 28 7.19 -11.81 -1.12
N PRO A 29 6.32 -11.62 -2.14
CA PRO A 29 6.47 -10.48 -3.03
C PRO A 29 6.57 -9.16 -2.25
N GLU A 30 7.41 -8.24 -2.74
CA GLU A 30 7.65 -6.95 -2.07
C GLU A 30 6.37 -6.16 -1.83
N SER A 31 5.39 -6.29 -2.73
CA SER A 31 4.13 -5.59 -2.60
C SER A 31 3.22 -6.13 -1.49
N TRP A 32 3.45 -7.37 -1.05
CA TRP A 32 2.69 -7.98 0.03
C TRP A 32 3.33 -7.66 1.38
N ALA A 33 2.57 -7.79 2.45
CA ALA A 33 3.08 -7.65 3.81
C ALA A 33 2.59 -8.80 4.67
N ASN A 34 3.46 -9.24 5.57
CA ASN A 34 3.15 -10.25 6.57
C ASN A 34 3.40 -9.62 7.95
N SER A 35 2.39 -9.62 8.80
CA SER A 35 2.46 -9.05 10.13
C SER A 35 1.70 -9.92 11.12
N LYS A 36 1.65 -9.48 12.37
CA LYS A 36 0.86 -10.16 13.42
C LYS A 36 -0.63 -10.23 13.05
N GLU A 37 -1.10 -9.29 12.26
CA GLU A 37 -2.51 -9.21 11.85
C GLU A 37 -2.83 -10.15 10.70
N GLY A 38 -1.83 -10.64 9.99
CA GLY A 38 -2.00 -11.55 8.86
C GLY A 38 -1.13 -11.19 7.67
N THR A 39 -1.37 -11.90 6.57
CA THR A 39 -0.69 -11.71 5.30
C THR A 39 -1.66 -11.02 4.34
N PHE A 40 -1.25 -9.92 3.75
CA PHE A 40 -2.12 -9.12 2.90
C PHE A 40 -1.45 -8.75 1.58
N CYS A 41 -2.21 -8.89 0.48
CA CYS A 41 -1.78 -8.42 -0.83
C CYS A 41 -1.80 -6.89 -0.90
N LEU A 42 -1.22 -6.32 -1.94
CA LEU A 42 -1.12 -4.87 -2.08
C LEU A 42 -2.49 -4.19 -2.08
N LEU A 43 -3.47 -4.74 -2.80
CA LEU A 43 -4.81 -4.17 -2.86
C LEU A 43 -5.44 -4.09 -1.46
N CYS A 44 -5.34 -5.18 -0.70
CA CYS A 44 -5.89 -5.21 0.66
C CYS A 44 -5.12 -4.30 1.61
N ARG A 45 -3.81 -4.18 1.45
CA ARG A 45 -3.02 -3.22 2.22
C ARG A 45 -3.50 -1.79 2.00
N ARG A 46 -3.78 -1.44 0.74
CA ARG A 46 -4.33 -0.12 0.40
C ARG A 46 -5.70 0.10 1.03
N GLU A 47 -6.58 -0.87 0.92
CA GLU A 47 -7.92 -0.78 1.51
C GLU A 47 -7.87 -0.67 3.04
N ARG A 48 -6.98 -1.40 3.69
CA ARG A 48 -6.80 -1.30 5.14
C ARG A 48 -6.30 0.08 5.55
N ALA A 49 -5.37 0.67 4.79
CA ALA A 49 -4.89 2.03 5.06
C ALA A 49 -6.00 3.06 4.88
N ALA A 50 -6.79 2.93 3.83
CA ALA A 50 -7.92 3.81 3.59
C ALA A 50 -8.99 3.68 4.69
N GLN A 51 -9.29 2.46 5.11
CA GLN A 51 -10.26 2.21 6.15
C GLN A 51 -9.81 2.77 7.51
N ALA A 52 -8.52 2.64 7.82
CA ALA A 52 -7.97 3.20 9.05
C ALA A 52 -8.14 4.72 9.11
N ALA A 53 -7.93 5.40 7.97
CA ALA A 53 -8.14 6.85 7.89
C ALA A 53 -9.60 7.22 8.08
N LEU A 54 -10.52 6.44 7.51
CA LEU A 54 -11.96 6.67 7.67
C LEU A 54 -12.42 6.41 9.10
N ASP A 55 -11.87 5.39 9.74
CA ASP A 55 -12.20 5.06 11.13
C ASP A 55 -11.71 6.15 12.10
N ALA A 56 -10.61 6.82 11.74
CA ALA A 56 -10.08 7.93 12.54
C ALA A 56 -10.79 9.26 12.26
N ALA A 57 -11.63 9.33 11.24
CA ALA A 57 -12.34 10.55 10.87
C ALA A 57 -13.43 10.89 11.90
N PRO A 58 -13.70 12.19 12.12
CA PRO A 58 -14.82 12.59 12.99
C PRO A 58 -16.14 12.02 12.46
N GLU A 59 -17.05 11.65 13.35
CA GLU A 59 -18.37 11.13 12.99
C GLU A 59 -19.18 12.11 12.16
N SER A 60 -18.93 13.39 12.35
CA SER A 60 -19.61 14.47 11.61
C SER A 60 -19.13 14.62 10.18
N SER A 61 -18.14 13.85 9.75
CA SER A 61 -17.58 13.95 8.40
C SER A 61 -18.58 13.56 7.34
N GLY A 62 -18.79 14.45 6.35
CA GLY A 62 -19.66 14.16 5.21
C GLY A 62 -18.99 13.29 4.16
N LEU A 63 -19.73 12.93 3.13
CA LEU A 63 -19.25 12.06 2.05
C LEU A 63 -18.01 12.64 1.35
N GLU A 64 -18.00 13.94 1.08
CA GLU A 64 -16.86 14.59 0.42
C GLU A 64 -15.62 14.54 1.29
N ASP A 65 -15.77 14.83 2.58
CA ASP A 65 -14.65 14.80 3.51
C ASP A 65 -14.07 13.40 3.63
N ARG A 66 -14.93 12.39 3.70
CA ARG A 66 -14.51 11.00 3.76
C ARG A 66 -13.78 10.57 2.48
N ALA A 67 -14.27 11.02 1.31
CA ALA A 67 -13.61 10.73 0.03
C ALA A 67 -12.22 11.38 -0.04
N LYS A 68 -12.08 12.60 0.46
CA LYS A 68 -10.78 13.27 0.52
C LYS A 68 -9.81 12.55 1.45
N LEU A 69 -10.28 12.10 2.62
CA LEU A 69 -9.47 11.35 3.57
C LEU A 69 -9.00 10.03 2.98
N ARG A 70 -9.89 9.34 2.26
CA ARG A 70 -9.55 8.10 1.59
C ARG A 70 -8.45 8.32 0.55
N ARG A 71 -8.61 9.33 -0.31
CA ARG A 71 -7.61 9.64 -1.35
C ARG A 71 -6.27 10.01 -0.73
N ALA A 72 -6.30 10.85 0.31
CA ALA A 72 -5.07 11.24 1.01
C ALA A 72 -4.36 10.02 1.61
N ALA A 73 -5.11 9.11 2.22
CA ALA A 73 -4.55 7.91 2.82
C ALA A 73 -3.88 7.01 1.78
N LEU A 74 -4.48 6.87 0.59
CA LEU A 74 -3.90 6.07 -0.50
C LEU A 74 -2.60 6.69 -1.02
N VAL A 75 -2.55 8.01 -1.14
CA VAL A 75 -1.32 8.71 -1.55
C VAL A 75 -0.23 8.54 -0.49
N GLU A 76 -0.56 8.73 0.78
CA GLU A 76 0.39 8.55 1.88
C GLU A 76 0.91 7.12 1.94
N PHE A 77 0.04 6.15 1.70
CA PHE A 77 0.44 4.74 1.65
C PHE A 77 1.52 4.51 0.59
N GLU A 78 1.32 5.04 -0.62
CA GLU A 78 2.31 4.87 -1.71
C GLU A 78 3.62 5.63 -1.41
N VAL A 79 3.55 6.81 -0.84
CA VAL A 79 4.76 7.56 -0.44
C VAL A 79 5.57 6.77 0.58
N ARG A 80 4.92 6.17 1.57
CA ARG A 80 5.61 5.35 2.57
C ARG A 80 6.20 4.09 1.95
N ARG A 81 5.49 3.48 1.02
CA ARG A 81 5.92 2.25 0.37
C ARG A 81 7.07 2.48 -0.60
N ARG A 82 7.03 3.59 -1.33
CA ARG A 82 8.02 3.89 -2.37
C ARG A 82 8.56 5.33 -2.24
N PRO A 83 9.21 5.65 -1.13
CA PRO A 83 9.68 7.03 -0.92
C PRO A 83 10.71 7.50 -1.94
N ASN A 84 11.40 6.55 -2.59
CA ASN A 84 12.42 6.86 -3.59
C ASN A 84 11.87 7.06 -5.01
N HIS A 85 10.57 6.86 -5.20
CA HIS A 85 9.94 7.14 -6.49
C HIS A 85 9.62 8.63 -6.61
N GLY A 86 9.70 9.15 -7.84
CA GLY A 86 9.38 10.55 -8.10
C GLY A 86 7.91 10.86 -7.87
N ASN A 87 7.62 12.14 -7.64
CA ASN A 87 6.24 12.57 -7.37
C ASN A 87 5.29 12.24 -8.52
N GLY A 88 5.76 12.37 -9.78
CA GLY A 88 4.96 12.02 -10.94
C GLY A 88 4.63 10.53 -11.02
N GLU A 89 5.58 9.67 -10.66
CA GLU A 89 5.36 8.21 -10.65
C GLU A 89 4.33 7.81 -9.60
N ILE A 90 4.45 8.39 -8.40
CA ILE A 90 3.51 8.11 -7.31
C ILE A 90 2.12 8.62 -7.67
N ALA A 91 2.04 9.83 -8.22
CA ALA A 91 0.76 10.40 -8.65
C ALA A 91 0.04 9.50 -9.65
N LYS A 92 0.77 8.97 -10.64
CA LYS A 92 0.23 8.03 -11.62
C LYS A 92 -0.28 6.76 -10.95
N ALA A 93 0.52 6.19 -10.06
CA ALA A 93 0.16 4.93 -9.38
C ALA A 93 -1.10 5.07 -8.53
N CYS A 94 -1.32 6.25 -7.95
CA CYS A 94 -2.47 6.52 -7.09
C CYS A 94 -3.65 7.14 -7.84
N ARG A 95 -3.50 7.44 -9.12
CA ARG A 95 -4.47 8.21 -9.91
C ARG A 95 -4.77 9.55 -9.22
N SER A 96 -3.71 10.22 -8.81
CA SER A 96 -3.77 11.47 -8.07
C SER A 96 -2.94 12.55 -8.76
N SER A 97 -2.85 13.72 -8.17
CA SER A 97 -2.05 14.83 -8.70
C SER A 97 -0.68 14.89 -8.04
N VAL A 98 0.29 15.49 -8.73
CA VAL A 98 1.62 15.75 -8.16
C VAL A 98 1.48 16.62 -6.91
N ALA A 99 0.58 17.61 -6.92
CA ALA A 99 0.34 18.47 -5.77
C ALA A 99 -0.09 17.67 -4.53
N ALA A 100 -0.94 16.65 -4.73
CA ALA A 100 -1.37 15.76 -3.65
C ALA A 100 -0.20 14.96 -3.07
N VAL A 101 0.72 14.51 -3.92
CA VAL A 101 1.92 13.78 -3.48
C VAL A 101 2.84 14.71 -2.69
N VAL A 102 3.06 15.93 -3.18
CA VAL A 102 3.88 16.92 -2.48
C VAL A 102 3.30 17.21 -1.07
N ALA A 103 1.98 17.40 -0.99
CA ALA A 103 1.30 17.63 0.28
C ALA A 103 1.46 16.44 1.23
N ALA A 104 1.32 15.21 0.71
CA ALA A 104 1.50 13.99 1.51
C ALA A 104 2.92 13.90 2.05
N ARG A 105 3.93 14.19 1.22
CA ARG A 105 5.32 14.18 1.67
C ARG A 105 5.58 15.16 2.81
N LYS A 106 4.97 16.34 2.73
CA LYS A 106 5.08 17.35 3.80
C LYS A 106 4.48 16.84 5.11
N ARG A 107 3.29 16.25 5.05
CA ARG A 107 2.64 15.70 6.23
C ARG A 107 3.45 14.58 6.87
N LEU A 108 4.05 13.71 6.04
CA LEU A 108 4.82 12.56 6.49
C LEU A 108 6.29 12.90 6.77
N LYS A 109 6.74 14.09 6.39
CA LYS A 109 8.14 14.51 6.50
C LYS A 109 9.08 13.58 5.74
N ILE A 110 8.64 13.10 4.58
CA ILE A 110 9.41 12.24 3.68
C ILE A 110 9.77 13.06 2.44
N PRO A 111 11.01 13.51 2.28
CA PRO A 111 11.38 14.35 1.15
C PRO A 111 11.31 13.61 -0.18
N ALA A 112 11.12 14.35 -1.26
CA ALA A 112 11.18 13.78 -2.60
C ALA A 112 12.63 13.38 -2.93
N PRO A 113 12.82 12.35 -3.79
CA PRO A 113 14.17 11.99 -4.22
C PRO A 113 14.77 13.12 -5.07
N GLN A 114 16.06 13.29 -4.95
CA GLN A 114 16.80 14.27 -5.72
C GLN A 114 17.36 13.67 -7.00
#